data_97597e9783331a7130fbe3c4ffed63fd
#
_entry.id   97597e9783331a7130fbe3c4ffed63fd
#
_cell.length_a   1.000
_cell.length_b   1.000
_cell.length_c   1.000
_cell.angle_alpha   90.00
_cell.angle_beta   90.00
_cell.angle_gamma   90.00
#
_symmetry.space_group_name_H-M   'P 1'
#
loop_
_entity.id
_entity.type
_entity.pdbx_description
1 polymer ?
#
loop_
_entity_poly.entity_id
_entity_poly.type
_entity_poly.pdbx_seq_one_letter_code
_entity_poly.pdbx_strand_id
1 'polypeptide(L)'
;MSVKDKADARNWRNPLFVENAGGERIAASLTQGSVLRRKTAAGCALGSFVIECPVPAALNAFALAGFDFVVLDMEHSAVDLSRLELLILAAQACGLATLVRPPAEDIGSIGRLLDMGATGIMVPHVDSPERARAVVEQARFAPHGSRGLCPLSKYDALAQPLRMLDDSSYVVVQIEGRSAIERIAEITAVPGIDAVFVGPYDLAMSLGVPPGSEQVFAAAGRLAQSMPRGPTVGIYIDDPASCGDWAARGFSLQVVSFDGRMLANAARSVATQARLSIRDRK
;
A
#
# COMPACT_ATOMS: atom_id res chain seq x y z
N MET A 1 1.96 34.22 -1.96
CA MET A 1 0.58 33.77 -1.65
C MET A 1 0.36 33.88 -0.16
N SER A 2 -0.71 34.53 0.29
CA SER A 2 -1.08 34.65 1.70
C SER A 2 -1.61 33.33 2.26
N VAL A 3 -1.73 33.21 3.60
CA VAL A 3 -2.33 32.01 4.23
C VAL A 3 -3.80 31.83 3.80
N LYS A 4 -4.52 32.92 3.51
CA LYS A 4 -5.88 32.87 2.96
C LYS A 4 -5.92 32.27 1.54
N ASP A 5 -4.98 32.63 0.67
CA ASP A 5 -4.92 32.11 -0.71
C ASP A 5 -4.65 30.60 -0.73
N LYS A 6 -3.88 30.09 0.25
CA LYS A 6 -3.62 28.63 0.38
C LYS A 6 -4.86 27.85 0.85
N ALA A 7 -5.71 28.46 1.69
CA ALA A 7 -6.96 27.84 2.15
C ALA A 7 -7.99 27.74 1.02
N ASP A 8 -8.07 28.77 0.17
CA ASP A 8 -8.97 28.81 -0.98
C ASP A 8 -8.57 27.78 -2.06
N ALA A 9 -7.27 27.61 -2.32
CA ALA A 9 -6.78 26.59 -3.25
C ALA A 9 -7.15 25.16 -2.82
N ARG A 10 -7.19 24.87 -1.52
CA ARG A 10 -7.61 23.55 -0.99
C ARG A 10 -9.10 23.24 -1.22
N ASN A 11 -9.93 24.26 -1.35
CA ASN A 11 -11.35 24.12 -1.60
C ASN A 11 -11.71 24.28 -3.08
N TRP A 12 -10.70 24.42 -3.95
CA TRP A 12 -10.92 24.54 -5.38
C TRP A 12 -11.66 23.31 -5.93
N ARG A 13 -12.66 23.57 -6.76
CA ARG A 13 -13.41 22.56 -7.51
C ARG A 13 -13.32 22.89 -8.99
N ASN A 14 -13.25 21.88 -9.82
CA ASN A 14 -13.20 22.11 -11.26
C ASN A 14 -14.55 22.67 -11.76
N PRO A 15 -14.56 23.85 -12.40
CA PRO A 15 -15.78 24.44 -12.93
C PRO A 15 -16.35 23.70 -14.16
N LEU A 16 -15.58 22.78 -14.76
CA LEU A 16 -16.04 21.98 -15.90
C LEU A 16 -16.81 20.73 -15.47
N PHE A 17 -16.91 20.49 -14.17
CA PHE A 17 -17.62 19.33 -13.66
C PHE A 17 -19.14 19.47 -13.81
N VAL A 18 -19.75 18.43 -14.37
CA VAL A 18 -21.20 18.27 -14.43
C VAL A 18 -21.58 17.10 -13.54
N GLU A 19 -22.33 17.33 -12.46
CA GLU A 19 -22.85 16.27 -11.61
C GLU A 19 -23.68 15.30 -12.47
N ASN A 20 -23.26 14.02 -12.52
CA ASN A 20 -24.01 12.98 -13.16
C ASN A 20 -24.20 11.79 -12.20
N ALA A 21 -25.13 10.88 -12.53
CA ALA A 21 -25.49 9.74 -11.70
C ALA A 21 -24.33 8.72 -11.45
N GLY A 22 -23.16 8.89 -12.09
CA GLY A 22 -21.94 8.09 -11.85
C GLY A 22 -21.10 8.60 -10.69
N GLY A 23 -21.37 9.80 -10.15
CA GLY A 23 -20.54 10.44 -9.12
C GLY A 23 -20.42 9.64 -7.82
N GLU A 24 -21.43 8.86 -7.43
CA GLU A 24 -21.38 8.05 -6.21
C GLU A 24 -20.36 6.91 -6.29
N ARG A 25 -20.20 6.25 -7.45
CA ARG A 25 -19.21 5.18 -7.64
C ARG A 25 -17.78 5.70 -7.66
N ILE A 26 -17.57 6.86 -8.25
CA ILE A 26 -16.27 7.54 -8.28
C ILE A 26 -15.90 8.02 -6.87
N ALA A 27 -16.86 8.59 -6.15
CA ALA A 27 -16.67 8.99 -4.76
C ALA A 27 -16.30 7.80 -3.87
N ALA A 28 -16.86 6.61 -4.08
CA ALA A 28 -16.52 5.40 -3.36
C ALA A 28 -15.07 4.95 -3.62
N SER A 29 -14.58 5.05 -4.84
CA SER A 29 -13.17 4.76 -5.19
C SER A 29 -12.20 5.74 -4.52
N LEU A 30 -12.51 7.03 -4.51
CA LEU A 30 -11.70 8.07 -3.89
C LEU A 30 -11.65 7.98 -2.35
N THR A 31 -12.54 7.22 -1.72
CA THR A 31 -12.55 7.07 -0.26
C THR A 31 -11.75 5.89 0.27
N GLN A 32 -11.17 5.06 -0.60
CA GLN A 32 -10.50 3.82 -0.16
C GLN A 32 -9.28 4.07 0.74
N GLY A 33 -8.51 5.14 0.53
CA GLY A 33 -7.43 5.53 1.45
C GLY A 33 -7.95 5.85 2.85
N SER A 34 -9.08 6.54 2.94
CA SER A 34 -9.77 6.79 4.21
C SER A 34 -10.32 5.49 4.83
N VAL A 35 -10.73 4.52 3.98
CA VAL A 35 -11.15 3.19 4.46
C VAL A 35 -9.97 2.45 5.06
N LEU A 36 -8.81 2.42 4.41
CA LEU A 36 -7.60 1.80 4.97
C LEU A 36 -7.21 2.44 6.31
N ARG A 37 -7.19 3.77 6.41
CA ARG A 37 -6.92 4.47 7.68
C ARG A 37 -7.89 4.05 8.78
N ARG A 38 -9.19 3.97 8.49
CA ARG A 38 -10.18 3.52 9.49
C ARG A 38 -9.98 2.07 9.89
N LYS A 39 -9.68 1.17 8.95
CA LYS A 39 -9.46 -0.25 9.25
C LYS A 39 -8.23 -0.44 10.12
N THR A 40 -7.12 0.19 9.79
CA THR A 40 -5.88 0.12 10.58
C THR A 40 -6.03 0.77 11.96
N ALA A 41 -6.82 1.83 12.09
CA ALA A 41 -7.11 2.46 13.37
C ALA A 41 -8.08 1.65 14.26
N ALA A 42 -9.00 0.89 13.66
CA ALA A 42 -9.97 0.07 14.37
C ALA A 42 -9.47 -1.35 14.70
N GLY A 43 -8.35 -1.76 14.07
CA GLY A 43 -7.82 -3.11 14.24
C GLY A 43 -6.71 -3.40 13.23
N CYS A 44 -7.01 -4.19 12.20
CA CYS A 44 -6.03 -4.59 11.22
C CYS A 44 -6.63 -4.57 9.81
N ALA A 45 -5.86 -4.09 8.83
CA ALA A 45 -6.12 -4.26 7.41
C ALA A 45 -5.23 -5.39 6.87
N LEU A 46 -5.86 -6.34 6.16
CA LEU A 46 -5.20 -7.52 5.60
C LEU A 46 -5.01 -7.35 4.09
N GLY A 47 -3.77 -7.47 3.64
CA GLY A 47 -3.40 -7.41 2.23
C GLY A 47 -2.51 -8.55 1.79
N SER A 48 -2.22 -8.59 0.48
CA SER A 48 -1.24 -9.50 -0.12
C SER A 48 -0.51 -8.82 -1.27
N PHE A 49 0.71 -9.29 -1.57
CA PHE A 49 1.41 -8.87 -2.78
C PHE A 49 0.86 -9.59 -4.03
N VAL A 50 0.82 -8.86 -5.14
CA VAL A 50 0.58 -9.38 -6.49
C VAL A 50 1.85 -9.18 -7.30
N ILE A 51 2.58 -10.27 -7.55
CA ILE A 51 3.93 -10.29 -8.14
C ILE A 51 3.98 -11.20 -9.36
N GLU A 52 3.58 -12.47 -9.21
CA GLU A 52 3.76 -13.51 -10.23
C GLU A 52 2.53 -13.72 -11.11
N CYS A 53 1.34 -13.46 -10.58
CA CYS A 53 0.07 -13.63 -11.28
C CYS A 53 -0.70 -12.29 -11.37
N PRO A 54 -0.14 -11.25 -12.01
CA PRO A 54 -0.76 -9.93 -12.11
C PRO A 54 -1.90 -9.92 -13.15
N VAL A 55 -3.01 -10.57 -12.81
CA VAL A 55 -4.21 -10.69 -13.66
C VAL A 55 -5.48 -10.36 -12.89
N PRO A 56 -6.53 -9.82 -13.56
CA PRO A 56 -7.80 -9.47 -12.91
C PRO A 56 -8.42 -10.62 -12.11
N ALA A 57 -8.29 -11.86 -12.57
CA ALA A 57 -8.83 -13.03 -11.89
C ALA A 57 -8.19 -13.26 -10.49
N ALA A 58 -6.89 -12.97 -10.34
CA ALA A 58 -6.23 -13.04 -9.04
C ALA A 58 -6.81 -12.01 -8.07
N LEU A 59 -7.07 -10.78 -8.51
CA LEU A 59 -7.66 -9.72 -7.69
C LEU A 59 -9.07 -10.10 -7.22
N ASN A 60 -9.88 -10.67 -8.13
CA ASN A 60 -11.20 -11.18 -7.76
C ASN A 60 -11.10 -12.30 -6.71
N ALA A 61 -10.12 -13.20 -6.82
CA ALA A 61 -9.90 -14.25 -5.83
C ALA A 61 -9.52 -13.66 -4.46
N PHE A 62 -8.65 -12.64 -4.40
CA PHE A 62 -8.33 -11.95 -3.14
C PHE A 62 -9.55 -11.27 -2.53
N ALA A 63 -10.37 -10.59 -3.34
CA ALA A 63 -11.61 -9.96 -2.86
C ALA A 63 -12.58 -10.99 -2.26
N LEU A 64 -12.80 -12.10 -2.96
CA LEU A 64 -13.67 -13.19 -2.50
C LEU A 64 -13.12 -13.88 -1.23
N ALA A 65 -11.80 -13.91 -1.07
CA ALA A 65 -11.15 -14.44 0.12
C ALA A 65 -11.20 -13.48 1.33
N GLY A 66 -11.68 -12.25 1.16
CA GLY A 66 -11.85 -11.28 2.23
C GLY A 66 -10.61 -10.40 2.52
N PHE A 67 -9.69 -10.28 1.57
CA PHE A 67 -8.61 -9.31 1.68
C PHE A 67 -9.16 -7.88 1.55
N ASP A 68 -8.52 -6.94 2.26
CA ASP A 68 -8.91 -5.53 2.25
C ASP A 68 -8.20 -4.74 1.15
N PHE A 69 -6.97 -5.14 0.83
CA PHE A 69 -6.15 -4.48 -0.17
C PHE A 69 -5.16 -5.46 -0.82
N VAL A 70 -4.57 -5.02 -1.91
CA VAL A 70 -3.42 -5.67 -2.55
C VAL A 70 -2.29 -4.68 -2.77
N VAL A 71 -1.06 -5.17 -2.75
CA VAL A 71 0.13 -4.44 -3.19
C VAL A 71 0.46 -4.89 -4.60
N LEU A 72 0.22 -4.01 -5.58
CA LEU A 72 0.61 -4.22 -6.97
C LEU A 72 2.09 -3.87 -7.09
N ASP A 73 2.90 -4.87 -7.30
CA ASP A 73 4.35 -4.73 -7.27
C ASP A 73 4.90 -4.40 -8.65
N MET A 74 5.67 -3.31 -8.75
CA MET A 74 6.43 -2.95 -9.95
C MET A 74 7.94 -3.02 -9.71
N GLU A 75 8.36 -3.31 -8.48
CA GLU A 75 9.77 -3.44 -8.13
C GLU A 75 10.33 -4.82 -8.52
N HIS A 76 9.61 -5.89 -8.17
CA HIS A 76 10.04 -7.27 -8.37
C HIS A 76 9.13 -8.06 -9.33
N SER A 77 8.38 -7.39 -10.17
CA SER A 77 7.52 -8.01 -11.17
C SER A 77 7.73 -7.42 -12.57
N ALA A 78 7.11 -8.03 -13.57
CA ALA A 78 7.10 -7.53 -14.95
C ALA A 78 5.86 -6.66 -15.26
N VAL A 79 5.23 -6.08 -14.24
CA VAL A 79 4.06 -5.21 -14.41
C VAL A 79 4.50 -3.86 -14.99
N ASP A 80 4.06 -3.58 -16.21
CA ASP A 80 4.18 -2.27 -16.83
C ASP A 80 2.97 -1.38 -16.51
N LEU A 81 3.03 -0.11 -16.90
CA LEU A 81 1.97 0.86 -16.63
C LEU A 81 0.64 0.49 -17.26
N SER A 82 0.65 -0.12 -18.45
CA SER A 82 -0.59 -0.54 -19.14
C SER A 82 -1.27 -1.69 -18.39
N ARG A 83 -0.48 -2.65 -17.93
CA ARG A 83 -0.97 -3.74 -17.09
C ARG A 83 -1.45 -3.22 -15.75
N LEU A 84 -0.68 -2.33 -15.13
CA LEU A 84 -1.03 -1.74 -13.84
C LEU A 84 -2.39 -1.03 -13.88
N GLU A 85 -2.67 -0.27 -14.94
CA GLU A 85 -3.96 0.41 -15.11
C GLU A 85 -5.13 -0.58 -15.09
N LEU A 86 -5.02 -1.69 -15.83
CA LEU A 86 -6.04 -2.73 -15.84
C LEU A 86 -6.24 -3.39 -14.47
N LEU A 87 -5.14 -3.61 -13.74
CA LEU A 87 -5.20 -4.19 -12.39
C LEU A 87 -5.87 -3.24 -11.40
N ILE A 88 -5.54 -1.95 -11.44
CA ILE A 88 -6.20 -0.94 -10.59
C ILE A 88 -7.71 -0.92 -10.84
N LEU A 89 -8.13 -0.90 -12.11
CA LEU A 89 -9.55 -0.92 -12.48
C LEU A 89 -10.25 -2.21 -12.02
N ALA A 90 -9.59 -3.37 -12.17
CA ALA A 90 -10.12 -4.63 -11.71
C ALA A 90 -10.26 -4.69 -10.18
N ALA A 91 -9.27 -4.19 -9.44
CA ALA A 91 -9.33 -4.11 -7.99
C ALA A 91 -10.48 -3.20 -7.51
N GLN A 92 -10.63 -2.03 -8.13
CA GLN A 92 -11.75 -1.12 -7.86
C GLN A 92 -13.11 -1.79 -8.09
N ALA A 93 -13.25 -2.56 -9.18
CA ALA A 93 -14.48 -3.28 -9.49
C ALA A 93 -14.80 -4.36 -8.45
N CYS A 94 -13.80 -4.92 -7.78
CA CYS A 94 -13.94 -5.91 -6.71
C CYS A 94 -13.99 -5.29 -5.30
N GLY A 95 -13.86 -3.97 -5.17
CA GLY A 95 -13.85 -3.29 -3.87
C GLY A 95 -12.53 -3.40 -3.10
N LEU A 96 -11.44 -3.87 -3.73
CA LEU A 96 -10.11 -3.91 -3.13
C LEU A 96 -9.43 -2.55 -3.21
N ALA A 97 -8.81 -2.13 -2.11
CA ALA A 97 -7.85 -1.04 -2.16
C ALA A 97 -6.54 -1.50 -2.83
N THR A 98 -5.86 -0.57 -3.52
CA THR A 98 -4.59 -0.85 -4.19
C THR A 98 -3.48 0.03 -3.64
N LEU A 99 -2.43 -0.58 -3.12
CA LEU A 99 -1.14 0.08 -2.93
C LEU A 99 -0.25 -0.30 -4.10
N VAL A 100 0.40 0.66 -4.74
CA VAL A 100 1.37 0.39 -5.80
C VAL A 100 2.77 0.53 -5.22
N ARG A 101 3.61 -0.48 -5.42
CA ARG A 101 5.04 -0.39 -5.07
C ARG A 101 5.83 -0.06 -6.34
N PRO A 102 6.28 1.19 -6.52
CA PRO A 102 7.14 1.56 -7.65
C PRO A 102 8.56 1.01 -7.44
N PRO A 103 9.39 0.93 -8.50
CA PRO A 103 10.82 0.73 -8.35
C PRO A 103 11.45 1.80 -7.44
N ALA A 104 12.47 1.42 -6.69
CA ALA A 104 13.08 2.30 -5.68
C ALA A 104 13.53 3.66 -6.25
N GLU A 105 14.03 3.70 -7.46
CA GLU A 105 14.55 4.91 -8.10
C GLU A 105 13.45 5.81 -8.68
N ASP A 106 12.21 5.30 -8.83
CA ASP A 106 11.14 5.97 -9.58
C ASP A 106 10.11 6.67 -8.67
N ILE A 107 10.57 7.44 -7.70
CA ILE A 107 9.67 8.27 -6.88
C ILE A 107 8.97 9.38 -7.69
N GLY A 108 9.54 9.77 -8.83
CA GLY A 108 8.93 10.75 -9.72
C GLY A 108 7.62 10.27 -10.37
N SER A 109 7.38 8.98 -10.44
CA SER A 109 6.13 8.40 -10.97
C SER A 109 4.95 8.44 -9.98
N ILE A 110 5.18 8.72 -8.71
CA ILE A 110 4.17 8.64 -7.64
C ILE A 110 2.89 9.39 -7.99
N GLY A 111 2.98 10.64 -8.41
CA GLY A 111 1.81 11.43 -8.81
C GLY A 111 1.01 10.75 -9.92
N ARG A 112 1.69 10.22 -10.95
CA ARG A 112 1.07 9.48 -12.05
C ARG A 112 0.38 8.20 -11.59
N LEU A 113 1.00 7.43 -10.71
CA LEU A 113 0.40 6.19 -10.16
C LEU A 113 -0.90 6.49 -9.39
N LEU A 114 -0.90 7.56 -8.62
CA LEU A 114 -2.10 8.03 -7.93
C LEU A 114 -3.16 8.56 -8.91
N ASP A 115 -2.76 9.22 -10.01
CA ASP A 115 -3.67 9.70 -11.07
C ASP A 115 -4.29 8.53 -11.86
N MET A 116 -3.61 7.39 -11.96
CA MET A 116 -4.15 6.15 -12.50
C MET A 116 -5.23 5.52 -11.60
N GLY A 117 -5.37 6.00 -10.35
CA GLY A 117 -6.37 5.57 -9.38
C GLY A 117 -5.89 4.56 -8.35
N ALA A 118 -4.60 4.42 -8.17
CA ALA A 118 -4.09 3.71 -7.02
C ALA A 118 -4.62 4.36 -5.72
N THR A 119 -5.06 3.53 -4.77
CA THR A 119 -5.48 4.00 -3.45
C THR A 119 -4.31 4.63 -2.70
N GLY A 120 -3.10 4.14 -2.95
CA GLY A 120 -1.89 4.66 -2.34
C GLY A 120 -0.64 4.07 -2.97
N ILE A 121 0.47 4.41 -2.37
CA ILE A 121 1.80 3.95 -2.76
C ILE A 121 2.50 3.29 -1.57
N MET A 122 3.37 2.31 -1.86
CA MET A 122 4.28 1.71 -0.91
C MET A 122 5.70 1.85 -1.46
N VAL A 123 6.45 2.84 -0.98
CA VAL A 123 7.77 3.18 -1.53
C VAL A 123 8.87 2.41 -0.82
N PRO A 124 9.67 1.60 -1.54
CA PRO A 124 10.72 0.80 -0.95
C PRO A 124 11.96 1.65 -0.59
N HIS A 125 12.83 1.10 0.25
CA HIS A 125 14.14 1.64 0.60
C HIS A 125 14.13 3.09 1.10
N VAL A 126 13.14 3.44 1.95
CA VAL A 126 13.11 4.76 2.59
C VAL A 126 13.98 4.73 3.85
N ASP A 127 15.23 5.13 3.70
CA ASP A 127 16.28 5.03 4.71
C ASP A 127 16.64 6.36 5.37
N SER A 128 15.98 7.44 4.96
CA SER A 128 16.25 8.79 5.48
C SER A 128 15.00 9.68 5.49
N PRO A 129 14.93 10.69 6.38
CA PRO A 129 13.82 11.65 6.40
C PRO A 129 13.81 12.54 5.15
N GLU A 130 14.95 12.74 4.49
CA GLU A 130 15.03 13.46 3.21
C GLU A 130 14.29 12.69 2.12
N ARG A 131 14.52 11.37 2.02
CA ARG A 131 13.81 10.50 1.09
C ARG A 131 12.32 10.41 1.42
N ALA A 132 11.99 10.30 2.69
CA ALA A 132 10.59 10.31 3.15
C ALA A 132 9.86 11.61 2.76
N ARG A 133 10.50 12.78 2.92
CA ARG A 133 9.95 14.07 2.46
C ARG A 133 9.75 14.09 0.96
N ALA A 134 10.71 13.60 0.17
CA ALA A 134 10.59 13.56 -1.28
C ALA A 134 9.40 12.67 -1.72
N VAL A 135 9.15 11.55 -1.06
CA VAL A 135 7.98 10.68 -1.29
C VAL A 135 6.68 11.44 -1.01
N VAL A 136 6.57 12.10 0.13
CA VAL A 136 5.37 12.87 0.50
C VAL A 136 5.16 14.03 -0.47
N GLU A 137 6.23 14.71 -0.87
CA GLU A 137 6.17 15.83 -1.81
C GLU A 137 5.58 15.41 -3.15
N GLN A 138 5.93 14.24 -3.67
CA GLN A 138 5.39 13.71 -4.92
C GLN A 138 3.94 13.17 -4.77
N ALA A 139 3.54 12.77 -3.57
CA ALA A 139 2.24 12.17 -3.32
C ALA A 139 1.14 13.20 -3.01
N ARG A 140 1.49 14.37 -2.46
CA ARG A 140 0.56 15.36 -1.92
C ARG A 140 0.49 16.62 -2.77
N PHE A 141 -0.69 17.22 -2.80
CA PHE A 141 -0.88 18.54 -3.40
C PHE A 141 -0.38 19.67 -2.47
N ALA A 142 -0.18 20.86 -3.05
CA ALA A 142 0.14 22.04 -2.25
C ALA A 142 -0.95 22.30 -1.18
N PRO A 143 -0.57 22.70 0.05
CA PRO A 143 0.75 23.09 0.52
C PRO A 143 1.59 21.94 1.09
N HIS A 144 1.12 20.69 1.08
CA HIS A 144 1.78 19.55 1.70
C HIS A 144 2.81 18.87 0.80
N GLY A 145 2.72 19.13 -0.51
CA GLY A 145 3.62 18.60 -1.52
C GLY A 145 3.56 19.41 -2.82
N SER A 146 4.14 18.83 -3.87
CA SER A 146 4.27 19.44 -5.20
C SER A 146 3.60 18.63 -6.32
N ARG A 147 2.76 17.62 -5.97
CA ARG A 147 2.02 16.81 -6.95
C ARG A 147 1.27 17.70 -7.92
N GLY A 148 1.47 17.44 -9.23
CA GLY A 148 0.76 18.14 -10.29
C GLY A 148 -0.73 17.78 -10.30
N LEU A 149 -1.58 18.75 -10.61
CA LEU A 149 -3.02 18.54 -10.80
C LEU A 149 -3.35 18.44 -12.28
N CYS A 150 -3.89 17.30 -12.71
CA CYS A 150 -4.52 17.16 -14.02
C CYS A 150 -6.05 17.28 -13.86
N PRO A 151 -6.66 18.39 -14.31
CA PRO A 151 -8.10 18.61 -14.12
C PRO A 151 -8.97 17.72 -15.03
N LEU A 152 -8.35 17.01 -15.97
CA LEU A 152 -9.01 16.10 -16.91
C LEU A 152 -8.68 14.64 -16.65
N SER A 153 -8.09 14.32 -15.48
CA SER A 153 -7.82 12.94 -15.12
C SER A 153 -9.12 12.16 -14.95
N LYS A 154 -9.12 10.89 -15.33
CA LYS A 154 -10.32 10.03 -15.34
C LYS A 154 -10.96 9.84 -13.95
N TYR A 155 -10.26 10.14 -12.91
CA TYR A 155 -10.79 10.08 -11.53
C TYR A 155 -11.52 11.34 -11.14
N ASP A 156 -11.79 12.11 -12.15
CA ASP A 156 -12.49 13.36 -12.04
C ASP A 156 -12.50 13.86 -10.59
N ALA A 157 -11.35 14.18 -10.18
CA ALA A 157 -11.05 14.89 -8.98
C ALA A 157 -11.96 16.10 -8.76
N LEU A 158 -12.84 16.28 -9.58
CA LEU A 158 -13.47 17.43 -10.13
C LEU A 158 -14.67 17.79 -9.32
N ALA A 159 -15.34 16.82 -8.74
CA ALA A 159 -16.40 17.07 -7.78
C ALA A 159 -15.85 17.29 -6.38
N GLN A 160 -14.59 16.97 -6.14
CA GLN A 160 -14.04 16.94 -4.78
C GLN A 160 -12.97 18.01 -4.58
N PRO A 161 -12.98 18.73 -3.45
CA PRO A 161 -11.89 19.64 -3.10
C PRO A 161 -10.54 18.92 -3.06
N LEU A 162 -9.44 19.59 -3.44
CA LEU A 162 -8.08 19.00 -3.44
C LEU A 162 -7.70 18.30 -2.13
N ARG A 163 -8.18 18.83 -0.99
CA ARG A 163 -7.97 18.18 0.33
C ARG A 163 -8.52 16.75 0.37
N MET A 164 -9.65 16.46 -0.29
CA MET A 164 -10.25 15.13 -0.30
C MET A 164 -9.43 14.16 -1.15
N LEU A 165 -8.74 14.65 -2.16
CA LEU A 165 -7.78 13.84 -2.95
C LEU A 165 -6.54 13.52 -2.15
N ASP A 166 -6.01 14.47 -1.39
CA ASP A 166 -4.93 14.21 -0.45
C ASP A 166 -5.36 13.20 0.61
N ASP A 167 -6.55 13.38 1.18
CA ASP A 167 -7.12 12.48 2.20
C ASP A 167 -7.47 11.10 1.62
N SER A 168 -7.69 10.97 0.32
CA SER A 168 -7.98 9.69 -0.33
C SER A 168 -6.73 8.85 -0.59
N SER A 169 -5.55 9.47 -0.75
CA SER A 169 -4.29 8.76 -1.00
C SER A 169 -3.66 8.26 0.30
N TYR A 170 -3.08 7.04 0.25
CA TYR A 170 -2.42 6.39 1.38
C TYR A 170 -0.93 6.24 1.09
N VAL A 171 -0.08 6.88 1.90
CA VAL A 171 1.37 6.92 1.70
C VAL A 171 2.06 5.99 2.68
N VAL A 172 2.67 4.93 2.14
CA VAL A 172 3.43 3.94 2.90
C VAL A 172 4.90 4.05 2.53
N VAL A 173 5.78 4.09 3.53
CA VAL A 173 7.23 4.02 3.35
C VAL A 173 7.77 2.70 3.92
N GLN A 174 8.59 1.97 3.13
CA GLN A 174 9.19 0.73 3.60
C GLN A 174 10.49 0.99 4.36
N ILE A 175 10.58 0.37 5.53
CA ILE A 175 11.70 0.42 6.46
C ILE A 175 12.35 -0.96 6.44
N GLU A 176 13.44 -1.09 5.71
CA GLU A 176 14.06 -2.38 5.40
C GLU A 176 15.60 -2.33 5.41
N GLY A 177 16.16 -1.21 5.84
CA GLY A 177 17.59 -1.01 6.03
C GLY A 177 17.96 -0.70 7.48
N ARG A 178 19.19 -1.01 7.88
CA ARG A 178 19.74 -0.66 9.20
C ARG A 178 19.65 0.84 9.45
N SER A 179 20.05 1.67 8.46
CA SER A 179 19.97 3.13 8.52
C SER A 179 18.55 3.64 8.76
N ALA A 180 17.55 3.01 8.12
CA ALA A 180 16.15 3.36 8.31
C ALA A 180 15.68 3.10 9.75
N ILE A 181 16.09 1.97 10.35
CA ILE A 181 15.78 1.66 11.75
C ILE A 181 16.44 2.64 12.71
N GLU A 182 17.69 3.00 12.46
CA GLU A 182 18.43 3.95 13.29
C GLU A 182 17.84 5.37 13.25
N ARG A 183 17.23 5.74 12.12
CA ARG A 183 16.63 7.06 11.88
C ARG A 183 15.09 7.06 11.91
N ILE A 184 14.47 6.00 12.44
CA ILE A 184 13.02 5.81 12.36
C ILE A 184 12.25 7.00 12.97
N ALA A 185 12.71 7.57 14.07
CA ALA A 185 12.06 8.72 14.70
C ALA A 185 12.05 9.96 13.81
N GLU A 186 13.13 10.19 13.04
CA GLU A 186 13.22 11.29 12.08
C GLU A 186 12.34 11.05 10.85
N ILE A 187 12.31 9.80 10.35
CA ILE A 187 11.48 9.40 9.21
C ILE A 187 9.99 9.55 9.55
N THR A 188 9.57 9.04 10.70
CA THR A 188 8.17 9.06 11.12
C THR A 188 7.67 10.44 11.56
N ALA A 189 8.58 11.36 11.86
CA ALA A 189 8.25 12.76 12.11
C ALA A 189 7.91 13.54 10.84
N VAL A 190 8.12 12.97 9.63
CA VAL A 190 7.76 13.62 8.37
C VAL A 190 6.23 13.63 8.21
N PRO A 191 5.59 14.81 8.15
CA PRO A 191 4.14 14.89 8.01
C PRO A 191 3.69 14.33 6.66
N GLY A 192 2.55 13.64 6.63
CA GLY A 192 1.95 13.11 5.40
C GLY A 192 2.23 11.64 5.11
N ILE A 193 3.05 10.97 5.92
CA ILE A 193 3.19 9.51 5.93
C ILE A 193 2.00 8.92 6.68
N ASP A 194 1.30 7.97 6.07
CA ASP A 194 0.18 7.24 6.67
C ASP A 194 0.63 5.97 7.38
N ALA A 195 1.62 5.29 6.80
CA ALA A 195 2.15 4.06 7.39
C ALA A 195 3.66 3.91 7.14
N VAL A 196 4.31 3.24 8.08
CA VAL A 196 5.62 2.63 7.90
C VAL A 196 5.46 1.12 7.77
N PHE A 197 6.18 0.51 6.83
CA PHE A 197 6.05 -0.91 6.55
C PHE A 197 7.41 -1.61 6.65
N VAL A 198 7.48 -2.67 7.42
CA VAL A 198 8.72 -3.45 7.58
C VAL A 198 8.81 -4.52 6.51
N GLY A 199 9.89 -4.46 5.69
CA GLY A 199 10.31 -5.52 4.77
C GLY A 199 11.29 -6.47 5.48
N PRO A 200 10.84 -7.61 6.05
CA PRO A 200 11.70 -8.43 6.91
C PRO A 200 12.84 -9.12 6.16
N TYR A 201 12.69 -9.36 4.87
CA TYR A 201 13.74 -10.00 4.05
C TYR A 201 14.91 -9.06 3.80
N ASP A 202 14.64 -7.86 3.30
CA ASP A 202 15.66 -6.85 3.02
C ASP A 202 16.29 -6.34 4.31
N LEU A 203 15.48 -6.23 5.37
CA LEU A 203 15.98 -5.92 6.70
C LEU A 203 16.97 -6.99 7.18
N ALA A 204 16.66 -8.29 7.00
CA ALA A 204 17.58 -9.39 7.34
C ALA A 204 18.90 -9.27 6.58
N MET A 205 18.82 -9.01 5.27
CA MET A 205 20.01 -8.82 4.43
C MET A 205 20.83 -7.62 4.90
N SER A 206 20.19 -6.50 5.19
CA SER A 206 20.86 -5.29 5.69
C SER A 206 21.50 -5.48 7.08
N LEU A 207 20.93 -6.33 7.91
CA LEU A 207 21.48 -6.69 9.24
C LEU A 207 22.57 -7.75 9.16
N GLY A 208 22.71 -8.44 8.02
CA GLY A 208 23.66 -9.55 7.84
C GLY A 208 23.23 -10.82 8.59
N VAL A 209 21.93 -11.07 8.72
CA VAL A 209 21.34 -12.20 9.44
C VAL A 209 20.40 -13.00 8.54
N PRO A 210 20.13 -14.30 8.82
CA PRO A 210 19.16 -15.06 8.05
C PRO A 210 17.75 -14.44 8.13
N PRO A 211 16.98 -14.47 7.03
CA PRO A 211 15.55 -14.16 7.07
C PRO A 211 14.82 -15.02 8.10
N GLY A 212 13.87 -14.41 8.82
CA GLY A 212 13.13 -15.11 9.89
C GLY A 212 13.88 -15.23 11.23
N SER A 213 15.08 -14.63 11.35
CA SER A 213 15.80 -14.60 12.62
C SER A 213 15.09 -13.75 13.68
N GLU A 214 15.28 -14.11 14.95
CA GLU A 214 14.72 -13.35 16.07
C GLU A 214 15.18 -11.88 16.08
N GLN A 215 16.38 -11.60 15.58
CA GLN A 215 16.93 -10.26 15.47
C GLN A 215 16.10 -9.36 14.56
N VAL A 216 15.57 -9.87 13.44
CA VAL A 216 14.67 -9.14 12.52
C VAL A 216 13.35 -8.85 13.22
N PHE A 217 12.76 -9.84 13.88
CA PHE A 217 11.49 -9.69 14.58
C PHE A 217 11.62 -8.75 15.79
N ALA A 218 12.74 -8.82 16.52
CA ALA A 218 13.02 -7.90 17.61
C ALA A 218 13.22 -6.46 17.10
N ALA A 219 13.89 -6.26 15.97
CA ALA A 219 14.02 -4.94 15.34
C ALA A 219 12.66 -4.37 14.92
N ALA A 220 11.82 -5.17 14.26
CA ALA A 220 10.46 -4.79 13.90
C ALA A 220 9.63 -4.43 15.15
N GLY A 221 9.68 -5.26 16.18
CA GLY A 221 8.95 -5.01 17.45
C GLY A 221 9.36 -3.70 18.15
N ARG A 222 10.66 -3.41 18.21
CA ARG A 222 11.16 -2.13 18.74
C ARG A 222 10.66 -0.93 17.93
N LEU A 223 10.60 -1.08 16.60
CA LEU A 223 10.08 -0.05 15.73
C LEU A 223 8.63 0.30 16.08
N ALA A 224 7.74 -0.68 16.22
CA ALA A 224 6.35 -0.44 16.61
C ALA A 224 6.24 0.24 17.98
N GLN A 225 7.03 -0.19 18.95
CA GLN A 225 7.04 0.41 20.31
C GLN A 225 7.55 1.85 20.35
N SER A 226 8.43 2.23 19.41
CA SER A 226 8.98 3.60 19.34
C SER A 226 7.99 4.63 18.80
N MET A 227 6.83 4.20 18.28
CA MET A 227 5.86 5.06 17.59
C MET A 227 4.43 4.96 18.16
N PRO A 228 4.19 5.16 19.46
CA PRO A 228 2.86 4.94 20.06
C PRO A 228 1.76 5.89 19.56
N ARG A 229 2.11 6.98 18.89
CA ARG A 229 1.21 7.98 18.29
C ARG A 229 1.64 8.38 16.86
N GLY A 230 2.44 7.55 16.24
CA GLY A 230 2.98 7.78 14.89
C GLY A 230 2.06 7.25 13.78
N PRO A 231 2.61 7.14 12.56
CA PRO A 231 1.94 6.48 11.46
C PRO A 231 1.59 5.01 11.79
N THR A 232 0.64 4.45 11.04
CA THR A 232 0.32 3.01 11.10
C THR A 232 1.58 2.18 10.89
N VAL A 233 1.73 1.08 11.64
CA VAL A 233 2.85 0.15 11.46
C VAL A 233 2.37 -1.08 10.70
N GLY A 234 3.11 -1.41 9.64
CA GLY A 234 2.84 -2.57 8.80
C GLY A 234 4.02 -3.52 8.72
N ILE A 235 3.75 -4.77 8.31
CA ILE A 235 4.77 -5.81 8.14
C ILE A 235 4.34 -6.83 7.09
N TYR A 236 5.33 -7.42 6.39
CA TYR A 236 5.14 -8.62 5.60
C TYR A 236 5.21 -9.88 6.47
N ILE A 237 4.30 -10.82 6.24
CA ILE A 237 4.11 -12.04 7.04
C ILE A 237 4.08 -13.25 6.11
N ASP A 238 4.93 -14.24 6.36
CA ASP A 238 4.94 -15.51 5.61
C ASP A 238 3.89 -16.50 6.10
N ASP A 239 3.80 -16.64 7.43
CA ASP A 239 2.89 -17.58 8.09
C ASP A 239 1.63 -16.87 8.59
N PRO A 240 0.46 -17.11 7.97
CA PRO A 240 -0.79 -16.50 8.40
C PRO A 240 -1.14 -16.75 9.87
N ALA A 241 -0.67 -17.85 10.46
CA ALA A 241 -0.93 -18.17 11.86
C ALA A 241 -0.32 -17.13 12.82
N SER A 242 0.73 -16.42 12.39
CA SER A 242 1.38 -15.38 13.20
C SER A 242 0.70 -14.00 13.16
N CYS A 243 -0.32 -13.81 12.32
CA CYS A 243 -0.99 -12.51 12.16
C CYS A 243 -1.54 -11.95 13.48
N GLY A 244 -2.12 -12.79 14.33
CA GLY A 244 -2.62 -12.40 15.65
C GLY A 244 -1.52 -11.85 16.56
N ASP A 245 -0.36 -12.49 16.57
CA ASP A 245 0.79 -12.06 17.38
C ASP A 245 1.34 -10.71 16.90
N TRP A 246 1.37 -10.50 15.58
CA TRP A 246 1.79 -9.22 15.02
C TRP A 246 0.77 -8.11 15.31
N ALA A 247 -0.53 -8.40 15.20
CA ALA A 247 -1.57 -7.45 15.58
C ALA A 247 -1.48 -7.05 17.06
N ALA A 248 -1.24 -8.01 17.97
CA ALA A 248 -1.04 -7.75 19.39
C ALA A 248 0.20 -6.86 19.68
N ARG A 249 1.19 -6.87 18.77
CA ARG A 249 2.38 -6.00 18.84
C ARG A 249 2.18 -4.64 18.19
N GLY A 250 0.98 -4.32 17.66
CA GLY A 250 0.63 -3.04 17.06
C GLY A 250 0.79 -2.96 15.55
N PHE A 251 1.04 -4.07 14.85
CA PHE A 251 1.13 -4.11 13.39
C PHE A 251 -0.28 -4.23 12.79
N SER A 252 -0.85 -3.13 12.39
CA SER A 252 -2.23 -3.06 11.91
C SER A 252 -2.38 -2.97 10.37
N LEU A 253 -1.26 -2.91 9.62
CA LEU A 253 -1.23 -3.04 8.17
C LEU A 253 -0.45 -4.31 7.81
N GLN A 254 -1.13 -5.44 7.64
CA GLN A 254 -0.48 -6.73 7.44
C GLN A 254 -0.57 -7.16 5.97
N VAL A 255 0.58 -7.48 5.38
CA VAL A 255 0.66 -8.07 4.04
C VAL A 255 1.09 -9.51 4.18
N VAL A 256 0.17 -10.43 3.88
CA VAL A 256 0.39 -11.86 4.09
C VAL A 256 0.65 -12.54 2.76
N SER A 257 1.85 -13.13 2.64
CA SER A 257 2.25 -13.92 1.48
C SER A 257 2.18 -13.13 0.15
N PHE A 258 2.20 -13.82 -0.96
CA PHE A 258 1.99 -13.29 -2.31
C PHE A 258 1.29 -14.33 -3.19
N ASP A 259 0.71 -13.87 -4.29
CA ASP A 259 -0.12 -14.62 -5.23
C ASP A 259 0.52 -15.95 -5.69
N GLY A 260 1.75 -15.93 -6.15
CA GLY A 260 2.45 -17.13 -6.65
C GLY A 260 2.66 -18.19 -5.58
N ARG A 261 3.04 -17.80 -4.37
CA ARG A 261 3.19 -18.73 -3.23
C ARG A 261 1.87 -19.35 -2.83
N MET A 262 0.80 -18.56 -2.77
CA MET A 262 -0.55 -19.05 -2.45
C MET A 262 -1.01 -20.07 -3.50
N LEU A 263 -0.83 -19.75 -4.79
CA LEU A 263 -1.17 -20.66 -5.89
C LEU A 263 -0.36 -21.97 -5.82
N ALA A 264 0.96 -21.89 -5.61
CA ALA A 264 1.81 -23.05 -5.50
C ALA A 264 1.41 -23.96 -4.31
N ASN A 265 1.07 -23.36 -3.17
CA ASN A 265 0.63 -24.11 -1.98
C ASN A 265 -0.73 -24.78 -2.22
N ALA A 266 -1.70 -24.09 -2.81
CA ALA A 266 -2.99 -24.65 -3.16
C ALA A 266 -2.84 -25.83 -4.16
N ALA A 267 -2.06 -25.65 -5.22
CA ALA A 267 -1.80 -26.66 -6.24
C ALA A 267 -1.12 -27.90 -5.63
N ARG A 268 -0.14 -27.71 -4.75
CA ARG A 268 0.54 -28.80 -4.05
C ARG A 268 -0.43 -29.58 -3.15
N SER A 269 -1.29 -28.90 -2.41
CA SER A 269 -2.31 -29.53 -1.57
C SER A 269 -3.25 -30.41 -2.40
N VAL A 270 -3.80 -29.89 -3.49
CA VAL A 270 -4.68 -30.63 -4.40
C VAL A 270 -3.98 -31.84 -5.01
N ALA A 271 -2.77 -31.68 -5.53
CA ALA A 271 -2.00 -32.77 -6.13
C ALA A 271 -1.68 -33.87 -5.12
N THR A 272 -1.34 -33.50 -3.89
CA THR A 272 -1.05 -34.47 -2.80
C THR A 272 -2.30 -35.27 -2.45
N GLN A 273 -3.43 -34.61 -2.22
CA GLN A 273 -4.70 -35.27 -1.90
C GLN A 273 -5.15 -36.21 -3.01
N ALA A 274 -5.06 -35.78 -4.27
CA ALA A 274 -5.42 -36.62 -5.43
C ALA A 274 -4.54 -37.88 -5.50
N ARG A 275 -3.22 -37.74 -5.30
CA ARG A 275 -2.29 -38.89 -5.33
C ARG A 275 -2.53 -39.89 -4.20
N LEU A 276 -2.84 -39.39 -2.98
CA LEU A 276 -3.21 -40.27 -1.85
C LEU A 276 -4.49 -41.05 -2.19
N SER A 277 -5.54 -40.38 -2.64
CA SER A 277 -6.82 -41.04 -3.01
C SER A 277 -6.65 -42.09 -4.12
N ILE A 278 -5.70 -41.92 -5.05
CA ILE A 278 -5.40 -42.92 -6.08
C ILE A 278 -4.67 -44.15 -5.49
N ARG A 279 -3.78 -43.93 -4.51
CA ARG A 279 -3.04 -45.02 -3.84
C ARG A 279 -3.92 -45.90 -2.97
N ASP A 280 -4.90 -45.29 -2.26
CA ASP A 280 -5.80 -45.99 -1.34
C ASP A 280 -6.81 -46.91 -2.07
N ARG A 281 -6.84 -46.86 -3.41
CA ARG A 281 -7.68 -47.74 -4.26
C ARG A 281 -6.90 -48.92 -4.88
N LYS A 282 -5.61 -49.05 -4.61
CA LYS A 282 -4.77 -50.20 -5.02
C LYS A 282 -4.49 -51.12 -3.85
#